data_88942d668eff05609bc0d5e55abc18fa
#
_entry.id   88942d668eff05609bc0d5e55abc18fa
#
_cell.length_a   1.000
_cell.length_b   1.000
_cell.length_c   1.000
_cell.angle_alpha   90.00
_cell.angle_beta   90.00
_cell.angle_gamma   90.00
#
_symmetry.space_group_name_H-M   'P 1'
#
loop_
_entity.id
_entity.type
_entity.pdbx_description
1 polymer ?
#
loop_
_entity_poly.entity_id
_entity_poly.type
_entity_poly.pdbx_seq_one_letter_code
_entity_poly.pdbx_strand_id
1 'polypeptide(L)'
;MVTAPTNGSAGVIAAVLSYFTRFSQQQNIQTKISQTEIAKTEIEDNIIKFLLTAAGIGMLYKKNASISAAEMGCQGEIGVSCSMAAGGLAAVLGASNAQIENAAEIGMEHNLGMSCDPIGGLVQIPCIERNSMGAVKAINAARMAMMSEASHIVSLDAVIETMRQTGLDMQSKYKETALGGLAINVVAC
;
A
#
# COMPACT_ATOMS: atom_id res chain seq x y z
N MET A 1 -9.40 10.77 12.83
CA MET A 1 -9.62 10.26 11.46
C MET A 1 -8.28 9.80 10.95
N VAL A 2 -8.17 8.60 10.38
CA VAL A 2 -6.92 8.04 9.86
C VAL A 2 -7.04 7.90 8.36
N THR A 3 -6.08 8.44 7.62
CA THR A 3 -5.99 8.33 6.15
C THR A 3 -4.61 7.82 5.76
N ALA A 4 -4.54 6.89 4.76
CA ALA A 4 -3.25 6.39 4.29
C ALA A 4 -3.38 5.66 2.92
N PRO A 5 -3.37 6.35 1.79
CA PRO A 5 -3.44 7.80 1.61
C PRO A 5 -4.85 8.37 1.81
N THR A 6 -5.89 7.52 1.72
CA THR A 6 -7.31 7.87 1.91
C THR A 6 -7.91 7.09 3.07
N ASN A 7 -9.16 7.42 3.46
CA ASN A 7 -9.87 6.68 4.52
C ASN A 7 -10.17 5.24 4.09
N GLY A 8 -10.56 5.04 2.82
CA GLY A 8 -10.97 3.73 2.29
C GLY A 8 -9.81 2.72 2.19
N SER A 9 -8.57 3.18 2.15
CA SER A 9 -7.36 2.34 2.06
C SER A 9 -6.48 2.33 3.30
N ALA A 10 -6.89 3.02 4.37
CA ALA A 10 -6.09 3.12 5.60
C ALA A 10 -5.78 1.77 6.25
N GLY A 11 -6.61 0.76 6.01
CA GLY A 11 -6.44 -0.60 6.51
C GLY A 11 -5.14 -1.27 6.06
N VAL A 12 -4.65 -0.96 4.85
CA VAL A 12 -3.39 -1.53 4.33
C VAL A 12 -2.20 -1.12 5.20
N ILE A 13 -2.02 0.18 5.41
CA ILE A 13 -0.91 0.71 6.23
C ILE A 13 -1.01 0.21 7.67
N ALA A 14 -2.20 0.26 8.27
CA ALA A 14 -2.42 -0.20 9.64
C ALA A 14 -2.11 -1.69 9.81
N ALA A 15 -2.52 -2.53 8.86
CA ALA A 15 -2.27 -3.97 8.89
C ALA A 15 -0.78 -4.30 8.76
N VAL A 16 -0.07 -3.65 7.80
CA VAL A 16 1.37 -3.91 7.59
C VAL A 16 2.20 -3.40 8.78
N LEU A 17 1.86 -2.24 9.33
CA LEU A 17 2.51 -1.74 10.55
C LEU A 17 2.27 -2.66 11.74
N SER A 18 1.04 -3.16 11.93
CA SER A 18 0.71 -4.14 12.97
C SER A 18 1.46 -5.47 12.75
N TYR A 19 1.60 -5.92 11.52
CA TYR A 19 2.43 -7.08 11.17
C TYR A 19 3.87 -6.86 11.63
N PHE A 20 4.49 -5.74 11.24
CA PHE A 20 5.86 -5.42 11.63
C PHE A 20 6.05 -5.40 13.16
N THR A 21 5.21 -4.66 13.88
CA THR A 21 5.34 -4.51 15.34
C THR A 21 5.17 -5.85 16.08
N ARG A 22 4.23 -6.68 15.66
CA ARG A 22 4.01 -8.01 16.28
C ARG A 22 5.17 -8.96 16.02
N PHE A 23 5.71 -9.01 14.81
CA PHE A 23 6.84 -9.87 14.47
C PHE A 23 8.14 -9.40 15.14
N SER A 24 8.38 -8.09 15.22
CA SER A 24 9.52 -7.55 15.94
C SER A 24 9.47 -7.86 17.43
N GLN A 25 8.29 -7.79 18.04
CA GLN A 25 8.10 -8.20 19.44
C GLN A 25 8.36 -9.69 19.67
N GLN A 26 7.93 -10.58 18.77
CA GLN A 26 8.19 -12.01 18.87
C GLN A 26 9.68 -12.35 18.80
N GLN A 27 10.44 -11.71 17.92
CA GLN A 27 11.89 -11.87 17.83
C GLN A 27 12.58 -11.40 19.12
N ASN A 28 12.16 -10.28 19.68
CA ASN A 28 12.70 -9.74 20.93
C ASN A 28 12.40 -10.65 22.14
N ILE A 29 11.24 -11.31 22.18
CA ILE A 29 10.91 -12.29 23.23
C ILE A 29 11.85 -13.50 23.18
N GLN A 30 12.17 -13.99 21.98
CA GLN A 30 13.10 -15.12 21.81
C GLN A 30 14.53 -14.77 22.23
N THR A 31 14.95 -13.51 22.11
CA THR A 31 16.28 -13.03 22.50
C THR A 31 16.39 -12.55 23.95
N LYS A 32 15.34 -12.65 24.78
CA LYS A 32 15.27 -12.19 26.18
C LYS A 32 15.58 -10.69 26.39
N ILE A 33 15.57 -9.86 25.33
CA ILE A 33 15.85 -8.42 25.39
C ILE A 33 14.56 -7.58 25.61
N SER A 34 13.42 -8.23 25.73
CA SER A 34 12.08 -7.69 25.49
C SER A 34 11.49 -6.70 26.51
N GLN A 35 12.21 -6.24 27.53
CA GLN A 35 11.61 -5.35 28.54
C GLN A 35 12.43 -4.10 28.90
N THR A 36 13.43 -3.74 28.11
CA THR A 36 14.21 -2.51 28.36
C THR A 36 13.54 -1.31 27.68
N GLU A 37 13.67 -0.10 28.26
CA GLU A 37 13.24 1.15 27.65
C GLU A 37 13.86 1.35 26.26
N ILE A 38 15.07 0.84 26.06
CA ILE A 38 15.80 0.87 24.77
C ILE A 38 14.99 0.14 23.67
N ALA A 39 14.43 -1.02 23.96
CA ALA A 39 13.62 -1.77 22.99
C ALA A 39 12.32 -1.06 22.61
N LYS A 40 11.73 -0.31 23.54
CA LYS A 40 10.53 0.51 23.25
C LYS A 40 10.86 1.67 22.34
N THR A 41 11.93 2.42 22.64
CA THR A 41 12.40 3.55 21.81
C THR A 41 12.73 3.11 20.40
N GLU A 42 13.39 1.95 20.24
CA GLU A 42 13.70 1.39 18.92
C GLU A 42 12.45 1.03 18.10
N ILE A 43 11.40 0.50 18.76
CA ILE A 43 10.12 0.22 18.08
C ILE A 43 9.44 1.52 17.67
N GLU A 44 9.42 2.54 18.52
CA GLU A 44 8.84 3.85 18.22
C GLU A 44 9.56 4.53 17.05
N ASP A 45 10.88 4.53 17.04
CA ASP A 45 11.69 5.06 15.94
C ASP A 45 11.41 4.34 14.62
N ASN A 46 11.27 3.02 14.65
CA ASN A 46 10.92 2.24 13.47
C ASN A 46 9.48 2.51 12.99
N ILE A 47 8.52 2.75 13.89
CA ILE A 47 7.17 3.18 13.52
C ILE A 47 7.22 4.52 12.80
N ILE A 48 7.98 5.48 13.34
CA ILE A 48 8.17 6.80 12.72
C ILE A 48 8.82 6.66 11.35
N LYS A 49 9.89 5.87 11.24
CA LYS A 49 10.58 5.60 9.97
C LYS A 49 9.65 5.00 8.93
N PHE A 50 8.83 4.01 9.33
CA PHE A 50 7.82 3.40 8.46
C PHE A 50 6.84 4.45 7.93
N LEU A 51 6.26 5.24 8.83
CA LEU A 51 5.24 6.23 8.48
C LEU A 51 5.81 7.37 7.61
N LEU A 52 7.00 7.85 7.90
CA LEU A 52 7.66 8.89 7.10
C LEU A 52 8.01 8.40 5.70
N THR A 53 8.54 7.17 5.57
CA THR A 53 8.83 6.57 4.26
C THR A 53 7.54 6.38 3.46
N ALA A 54 6.51 5.81 4.08
CA ALA A 54 5.21 5.63 3.45
C ALA A 54 4.61 6.97 2.99
N ALA A 55 4.67 8.00 3.84
CA ALA A 55 4.19 9.34 3.49
C ALA A 55 4.97 9.94 2.31
N GLY A 56 6.29 9.81 2.28
CA GLY A 56 7.14 10.24 1.17
C GLY A 56 6.70 9.62 -0.15
N ILE A 57 6.51 8.30 -0.18
CA ILE A 57 6.01 7.58 -1.37
C ILE A 57 4.60 8.08 -1.76
N GLY A 58 3.69 8.22 -0.80
CA GLY A 58 2.34 8.72 -1.06
C GLY A 58 2.32 10.14 -1.66
N MET A 59 3.26 11.00 -1.25
CA MET A 59 3.42 12.33 -1.83
C MET A 59 3.85 12.30 -3.30
N LEU A 60 4.68 11.34 -3.72
CA LEU A 60 5.06 11.16 -5.13
C LEU A 60 3.83 10.85 -5.97
N TYR A 61 2.96 9.94 -5.55
CA TYR A 61 1.71 9.62 -6.22
C TYR A 61 0.75 10.82 -6.26
N LYS A 62 0.59 11.52 -5.14
CA LYS A 62 -0.28 12.70 -5.08
C LYS A 62 0.18 13.82 -6.02
N LYS A 63 1.50 13.99 -6.16
CA LYS A 63 2.08 15.05 -6.99
C LYS A 63 2.05 14.71 -8.48
N ASN A 64 2.33 13.46 -8.84
CA ASN A 64 2.60 13.06 -10.22
C ASN A 64 1.42 12.32 -10.87
N ALA A 65 0.44 11.87 -10.08
CA ALA A 65 -0.78 11.20 -10.57
C ALA A 65 -1.99 11.65 -9.74
N SER A 66 -2.59 10.75 -8.96
CA SER A 66 -3.62 11.03 -7.98
C SER A 66 -3.73 9.88 -6.97
N ILE A 67 -4.28 10.19 -5.80
CA ILE A 67 -4.60 9.21 -4.75
C ILE A 67 -6.11 8.96 -4.64
N SER A 68 -6.90 9.49 -5.56
CA SER A 68 -8.36 9.43 -5.54
C SER A 68 -8.89 8.26 -6.36
N ALA A 69 -9.76 7.45 -5.77
CA ALA A 69 -10.46 6.37 -6.47
C ALA A 69 -11.43 6.91 -7.53
N ALA A 70 -11.99 8.11 -7.32
CA ALA A 70 -12.85 8.78 -8.29
C ALA A 70 -12.10 9.25 -9.55
N GLU A 71 -10.78 9.48 -9.43
CA GLU A 71 -9.94 9.87 -10.57
C GLU A 71 -9.24 8.68 -11.22
N MET A 72 -8.71 7.76 -10.42
CA MET A 72 -7.80 6.71 -10.88
C MET A 72 -8.31 5.28 -10.65
N GLY A 73 -9.53 5.11 -10.14
CA GLY A 73 -9.98 3.80 -9.67
C GLY A 73 -9.28 3.36 -8.38
N CYS A 74 -9.50 2.14 -7.94
CA CYS A 74 -8.86 1.60 -6.73
C CYS A 74 -7.34 1.43 -6.84
N GLN A 75 -6.75 1.48 -8.02
CA GLN A 75 -5.29 1.55 -8.17
C GLN A 75 -4.72 2.82 -7.50
N GLY A 76 -5.44 3.96 -7.58
CA GLY A 76 -5.07 5.22 -6.94
C GLY A 76 -5.26 5.20 -5.42
N GLU A 77 -6.04 4.30 -4.89
CA GLU A 77 -6.35 4.18 -3.47
C GLU A 77 -5.61 3.00 -2.81
N ILE A 78 -6.04 1.78 -3.12
CA ILE A 78 -5.45 0.54 -2.58
C ILE A 78 -4.05 0.30 -3.15
N GLY A 79 -3.84 0.56 -4.46
CA GLY A 79 -2.52 0.42 -5.09
C GLY A 79 -1.50 1.35 -4.47
N VAL A 80 -1.85 2.63 -4.27
CA VAL A 80 -0.97 3.60 -3.61
C VAL A 80 -0.70 3.20 -2.16
N SER A 81 -1.73 2.79 -1.40
CA SER A 81 -1.54 2.33 -0.02
C SER A 81 -0.64 1.09 0.07
N CYS A 82 -0.78 0.15 -0.87
CA CYS A 82 0.08 -1.03 -0.99
C CYS A 82 1.54 -0.63 -1.26
N SER A 83 1.78 0.26 -2.21
CA SER A 83 3.10 0.82 -2.54
C SER A 83 3.75 1.52 -1.34
N MET A 84 2.99 2.38 -0.65
CA MET A 84 3.41 3.08 0.57
C MET A 84 3.80 2.10 1.68
N ALA A 85 2.99 1.08 1.91
CA ALA A 85 3.21 0.07 2.94
C ALA A 85 4.41 -0.83 2.62
N ALA A 86 4.60 -1.19 1.36
CA ALA A 86 5.73 -2.01 0.90
C ALA A 86 7.06 -1.28 1.12
N GLY A 87 7.16 -0.02 0.68
CA GLY A 87 8.35 0.79 0.90
C GLY A 87 8.61 1.08 2.38
N GLY A 88 7.56 1.42 3.14
CA GLY A 88 7.67 1.62 4.59
C GLY A 88 8.18 0.36 5.32
N LEU A 89 7.66 -0.82 4.97
CA LEU A 89 8.12 -2.09 5.53
C LEU A 89 9.57 -2.39 5.15
N ALA A 90 9.93 -2.24 3.88
CA ALA A 90 11.31 -2.44 3.42
C ALA A 90 12.28 -1.54 4.18
N ALA A 91 11.93 -0.27 4.39
CA ALA A 91 12.77 0.69 5.12
C ALA A 91 13.06 0.24 6.56
N VAL A 92 12.05 -0.22 7.31
CA VAL A 92 12.25 -0.65 8.71
C VAL A 92 12.91 -2.02 8.82
N LEU A 93 12.88 -2.82 7.76
CA LEU A 93 13.62 -4.08 7.67
C LEU A 93 15.09 -3.87 7.24
N GLY A 94 15.54 -2.62 7.03
CA GLY A 94 16.93 -2.30 6.74
C GLY A 94 17.31 -2.34 5.25
N ALA A 95 16.33 -2.26 4.36
CA ALA A 95 16.55 -2.21 2.92
C ALA A 95 17.31 -0.94 2.50
N SER A 96 18.08 -1.02 1.42
CA SER A 96 18.68 0.13 0.75
C SER A 96 17.60 1.00 0.09
N ASN A 97 17.95 2.26 -0.25
CA ASN A 97 17.00 3.14 -0.94
C ASN A 97 16.49 2.54 -2.26
N ALA A 98 17.35 1.91 -3.04
CA ALA A 98 16.97 1.23 -4.27
C ALA A 98 15.97 0.09 -4.02
N GLN A 99 16.16 -0.68 -2.96
CA GLN A 99 15.22 -1.74 -2.57
C GLN A 99 13.90 -1.18 -2.03
N ILE A 100 13.92 -0.03 -1.35
CA ILE A 100 12.70 0.66 -0.89
C ILE A 100 11.87 1.12 -2.09
N GLU A 101 12.51 1.76 -3.09
CA GLU A 101 11.86 2.17 -4.32
C GLU A 101 11.30 0.98 -5.11
N ASN A 102 12.07 -0.10 -5.20
CA ASN A 102 11.66 -1.35 -5.83
C ASN A 102 10.46 -1.99 -5.11
N ALA A 103 10.45 -2.02 -3.77
CA ALA A 103 9.31 -2.52 -3.01
C ALA A 103 8.04 -1.71 -3.28
N ALA A 104 8.18 -0.38 -3.34
CA ALA A 104 7.07 0.53 -3.64
C ALA A 104 6.55 0.34 -5.07
N GLU A 105 7.45 0.17 -6.03
CA GLU A 105 7.13 -0.11 -7.42
C GLU A 105 6.37 -1.42 -7.58
N ILE A 106 6.90 -2.55 -7.06
CA ILE A 106 6.24 -3.86 -7.09
C ILE A 106 4.85 -3.79 -6.47
N GLY A 107 4.72 -3.07 -5.36
CA GLY A 107 3.44 -2.85 -4.69
C GLY A 107 2.40 -2.19 -5.58
N MET A 108 2.77 -1.23 -6.42
CA MET A 108 1.86 -0.58 -7.36
C MET A 108 1.65 -1.41 -8.62
N GLU A 109 2.71 -1.95 -9.22
CA GLU A 109 2.64 -2.71 -10.47
C GLU A 109 1.54 -3.77 -10.43
N HIS A 110 1.45 -4.50 -9.33
CA HIS A 110 0.46 -5.56 -9.13
C HIS A 110 -0.94 -5.08 -8.72
N ASN A 111 -1.18 -3.78 -8.77
CA ASN A 111 -2.48 -3.14 -8.55
C ASN A 111 -2.91 -2.25 -9.74
N LEU A 112 -2.11 -2.17 -10.80
CA LEU A 112 -2.45 -1.41 -12.01
C LEU A 112 -3.77 -1.91 -12.60
N GLY A 113 -4.61 -0.98 -13.07
CA GLY A 113 -5.90 -1.28 -13.69
C GLY A 113 -7.03 -1.62 -12.72
N MET A 114 -6.82 -1.57 -11.41
CA MET A 114 -7.85 -1.90 -10.44
C MET A 114 -8.97 -0.84 -10.46
N SER A 115 -10.16 -1.26 -10.88
CA SER A 115 -11.38 -0.43 -10.88
C SER A 115 -11.89 -0.17 -9.46
N CYS A 116 -12.70 0.88 -9.30
CA CYS A 116 -13.45 1.14 -8.08
C CYS A 116 -14.94 0.97 -8.34
N ASP A 117 -15.49 -0.14 -7.91
CA ASP A 117 -16.83 -0.62 -8.21
C ASP A 117 -17.55 -1.17 -6.96
N PRO A 118 -17.71 -0.35 -5.89
CA PRO A 118 -18.25 -0.81 -4.62
C PRO A 118 -19.73 -1.19 -4.77
N ILE A 119 -20.11 -2.36 -4.25
CA ILE A 119 -21.47 -2.88 -4.27
C ILE A 119 -22.38 -1.95 -3.45
N GLY A 120 -23.49 -1.50 -4.04
CA GLY A 120 -24.39 -0.55 -3.42
C GLY A 120 -23.78 0.83 -3.12
N GLY A 121 -22.62 1.15 -3.67
CA GLY A 121 -21.90 2.39 -3.39
C GLY A 121 -21.27 2.44 -1.98
N LEU A 122 -21.25 1.32 -1.26
CA LEU A 122 -20.77 1.25 0.11
C LEU A 122 -19.30 0.80 0.16
N VAL A 123 -18.50 1.43 1.04
CA VAL A 123 -17.10 1.06 1.28
C VAL A 123 -17.04 -0.19 2.17
N GLN A 124 -17.55 -1.29 1.66
CA GLN A 124 -17.61 -2.60 2.33
C GLN A 124 -17.04 -3.69 1.43
N ILE A 125 -17.80 -4.16 0.46
CA ILE A 125 -17.36 -5.15 -0.52
C ILE A 125 -17.25 -4.48 -1.89
N PRO A 126 -16.08 -4.57 -2.55
CA PRO A 126 -14.88 -5.34 -2.22
C PRO A 126 -13.83 -4.59 -1.38
N CYS A 127 -14.12 -3.41 -0.86
CA CYS A 127 -13.10 -2.52 -0.27
C CYS A 127 -12.38 -3.14 0.93
N ILE A 128 -13.10 -3.82 1.83
CA ILE A 128 -12.51 -4.49 3.00
C ILE A 128 -11.54 -5.59 2.55
N GLU A 129 -11.96 -6.40 1.58
CA GLU A 129 -11.15 -7.49 1.03
C GLU A 129 -9.91 -6.95 0.30
N ARG A 130 -10.07 -5.88 -0.50
CA ARG A 130 -8.96 -5.21 -1.19
C ARG A 130 -7.92 -4.64 -0.22
N ASN A 131 -8.33 -4.09 0.93
CA ASN A 131 -7.40 -3.68 1.98
C ASN A 131 -6.58 -4.87 2.51
N SER A 132 -7.24 -5.98 2.81
CA SER A 132 -6.58 -7.21 3.28
C SER A 132 -5.57 -7.74 2.25
N MET A 133 -6.00 -7.88 0.99
CA MET A 133 -5.14 -8.34 -0.10
C MET A 133 -4.00 -7.36 -0.39
N GLY A 134 -4.25 -6.04 -0.31
CA GLY A 134 -3.23 -5.01 -0.45
C GLY A 134 -2.15 -5.11 0.62
N ALA A 135 -2.51 -5.41 1.87
CA ALA A 135 -1.54 -5.62 2.94
C ALA A 135 -0.66 -6.85 2.70
N VAL A 136 -1.24 -7.96 2.26
CA VAL A 136 -0.47 -9.17 1.91
C VAL A 136 0.49 -8.91 0.74
N LYS A 137 0.01 -8.24 -0.32
CA LYS A 137 0.86 -7.84 -1.45
C LYS A 137 2.01 -6.94 -1.00
N ALA A 138 1.76 -5.96 -0.13
CA ALA A 138 2.79 -5.06 0.38
C ALA A 138 3.90 -5.81 1.13
N ILE A 139 3.53 -6.76 2.00
CA ILE A 139 4.51 -7.59 2.72
C ILE A 139 5.34 -8.42 1.73
N ASN A 140 4.69 -9.01 0.74
CA ASN A 140 5.38 -9.82 -0.27
C ASN A 140 6.31 -8.95 -1.15
N ALA A 141 5.84 -7.77 -1.59
CA ALA A 141 6.63 -6.82 -2.38
C ALA A 141 7.91 -6.37 -1.64
N ALA A 142 7.80 -6.02 -0.36
CA ALA A 142 8.94 -5.68 0.47
C ALA A 142 9.96 -6.83 0.54
N ARG A 143 9.48 -8.07 0.74
CA ARG A 143 10.36 -9.24 0.80
C ARG A 143 11.03 -9.54 -0.54
N MET A 144 10.28 -9.46 -1.64
CA MET A 144 10.83 -9.67 -2.99
C MET A 144 11.94 -8.65 -3.30
N ALA A 145 11.70 -7.37 -3.03
CA ALA A 145 12.68 -6.32 -3.26
C ALA A 145 13.96 -6.52 -2.44
N MET A 146 13.83 -6.96 -1.19
CA MET A 146 15.00 -7.23 -0.32
C MET A 146 15.81 -8.45 -0.72
N MET A 147 15.20 -9.42 -1.42
CA MET A 147 15.89 -10.61 -1.93
C MET A 147 16.63 -10.35 -3.25
N SER A 148 16.35 -9.24 -3.92
CA SER A 148 16.98 -8.88 -5.19
C SER A 148 18.24 -8.05 -4.94
N GLU A 149 19.37 -8.49 -5.51
CA GLU A 149 20.61 -7.73 -5.56
C GLU A 149 20.77 -6.97 -6.90
N ALA A 150 19.93 -7.27 -7.88
CA ALA A 150 20.00 -6.69 -9.21
C ALA A 150 19.28 -5.33 -9.26
N SER A 151 19.72 -4.48 -10.20
CA SER A 151 19.00 -3.27 -10.55
C SER A 151 17.61 -3.65 -11.09
N HIS A 152 16.56 -3.02 -10.57
CA HIS A 152 15.20 -3.25 -11.01
C HIS A 152 14.96 -2.57 -12.37
N ILE A 153 14.22 -3.24 -13.27
CA ILE A 153 14.01 -2.75 -14.66
C ILE A 153 12.95 -1.65 -14.67
N VAL A 154 11.88 -1.83 -13.90
CA VAL A 154 10.78 -0.85 -13.80
C VAL A 154 11.06 0.11 -12.67
N SER A 155 11.11 1.42 -12.95
CA SER A 155 11.29 2.43 -11.92
C SER A 155 9.96 2.80 -11.25
N LEU A 156 10.04 3.32 -10.03
CA LEU A 156 8.86 3.86 -9.33
C LEU A 156 8.20 4.99 -10.14
N ASP A 157 8.97 5.83 -10.80
CA ASP A 157 8.45 6.90 -11.67
C ASP A 157 7.67 6.33 -12.87
N ALA A 158 8.19 5.26 -13.48
CA ALA A 158 7.53 4.61 -14.61
C ALA A 158 6.17 4.00 -14.20
N VAL A 159 6.11 3.35 -13.03
CA VAL A 159 4.85 2.76 -12.57
C VAL A 159 3.83 3.82 -12.12
N ILE A 160 4.28 4.95 -11.56
CA ILE A 160 3.40 6.09 -11.23
C ILE A 160 2.79 6.67 -12.50
N GLU A 161 3.60 6.90 -13.54
CA GLU A 161 3.10 7.40 -14.82
C GLU A 161 2.18 6.39 -15.50
N THR A 162 2.49 5.09 -15.46
CA THR A 162 1.61 4.04 -15.97
C THR A 162 0.26 4.04 -15.25
N MET A 163 0.26 4.17 -13.91
CA MET A 163 -0.97 4.28 -13.13
C MET A 163 -1.79 5.51 -13.57
N ARG A 164 -1.12 6.65 -13.77
CA ARG A 164 -1.77 7.89 -14.22
C ARG A 164 -2.45 7.70 -15.58
N GLN A 165 -1.73 7.15 -16.57
CA GLN A 165 -2.26 6.91 -17.91
C GLN A 165 -3.41 5.90 -17.87
N THR A 166 -3.23 4.77 -17.23
CA THR A 166 -4.28 3.75 -17.05
C THR A 166 -5.53 4.34 -16.39
N GLY A 167 -5.33 5.21 -15.40
CA GLY A 167 -6.43 5.91 -14.74
C GLY A 167 -7.17 6.85 -15.69
N LEU A 168 -6.48 7.59 -16.55
CA LEU A 168 -7.11 8.45 -17.54
C LEU A 168 -7.90 7.67 -18.59
N ASP A 169 -7.39 6.52 -19.02
CA ASP A 169 -8.04 5.64 -20.00
C ASP A 169 -9.22 4.87 -19.43
N MET A 170 -9.27 4.71 -18.09
CA MET A 170 -10.35 4.02 -17.41
C MET A 170 -11.67 4.79 -17.59
N GLN A 171 -12.71 4.10 -18.07
CA GLN A 171 -14.04 4.69 -18.20
C GLN A 171 -14.60 5.11 -16.82
N SER A 172 -15.33 6.23 -16.80
CA SER A 172 -15.87 6.82 -15.56
C SER A 172 -16.73 5.86 -14.72
N LYS A 173 -17.44 4.93 -15.35
CA LYS A 173 -18.26 3.91 -14.68
C LYS A 173 -17.48 2.96 -13.77
N TYR A 174 -16.15 2.92 -13.91
CA TYR A 174 -15.23 2.10 -13.10
C TYR A 174 -14.48 2.92 -12.03
N LYS A 175 -14.86 4.18 -11.83
CA LYS A 175 -14.20 5.13 -10.93
C LYS A 175 -15.15 5.58 -9.82
N GLU A 176 -15.40 4.70 -8.84
CA GLU A 176 -16.19 4.99 -7.63
C GLU A 176 -17.65 5.43 -7.91
N THR A 177 -18.26 4.92 -8.98
CA THR A 177 -19.62 5.35 -9.37
C THR A 177 -20.70 4.31 -9.08
N ALA A 178 -20.36 3.10 -8.72
CA ALA A 178 -21.27 1.95 -8.62
C ALA A 178 -22.12 1.70 -9.90
N LEU A 179 -21.68 2.23 -11.04
CA LEU A 179 -22.35 2.10 -12.35
C LEU A 179 -21.74 1.03 -13.25
N GLY A 180 -20.77 0.28 -12.75
CA GLY A 180 -20.05 -0.76 -13.51
C GLY A 180 -19.47 -1.84 -12.61
N GLY A 181 -18.81 -2.84 -13.22
CA GLY A 181 -18.08 -3.88 -12.51
C GLY A 181 -18.96 -4.70 -11.54
N LEU A 182 -18.46 -4.94 -10.34
CA LEU A 182 -19.16 -5.71 -9.31
C LEU A 182 -20.48 -5.06 -8.89
N ALA A 183 -20.54 -3.72 -8.87
CA ALA A 183 -21.69 -2.99 -8.41
C ALA A 183 -22.98 -3.30 -9.19
N ILE A 184 -22.88 -3.63 -10.48
CA ILE A 184 -24.02 -3.95 -11.33
C ILE A 184 -24.21 -5.45 -11.56
N ASN A 185 -23.20 -6.27 -11.28
CA ASN A 185 -23.23 -7.71 -11.52
C ASN A 185 -23.57 -8.52 -10.25
N VAL A 186 -23.54 -7.86 -9.09
CA VAL A 186 -23.96 -8.45 -7.82
C VAL A 186 -25.31 -7.86 -7.44
N VAL A 187 -26.36 -8.67 -7.51
CA VAL A 187 -27.69 -8.28 -7.05
C VAL A 187 -27.63 -8.23 -5.52
N ALA A 188 -27.76 -7.04 -4.94
CA ALA A 188 -27.94 -6.91 -3.51
C ALA A 188 -29.32 -7.51 -3.16
N CYS A 189 -29.32 -8.62 -2.42
CA CYS A 189 -30.52 -9.18 -1.82
C CYS A 189 -30.97 -8.36 -0.61
#